data_94562a9b1a5a9c4d5bf56403aa1c855c
#
_entry.id   94562a9b1a5a9c4d5bf56403aa1c855c
#
_cell.length_a   1.000
_cell.length_b   1.000
_cell.length_c   1.000
_cell.angle_alpha   90.00
_cell.angle_beta   90.00
_cell.angle_gamma   90.00
#
_symmetry.space_group_name_H-M   'P 1'
#
loop_
_entity.id
_entity.type
_entity.pdbx_description
1 polymer ?
#
loop_
_entity_poly.entity_id
_entity_poly.type
_entity_poly.pdbx_seq_one_letter_code
_entity_poly.pdbx_strand_id
1 'polypeptide(L)'
;MKCYHHPDRDAVAACMECGRGLCKECASYYTKPLCSECAVSKALHIKGNLEKACLLFAVLALLSLVVIAAAYAPEIPPARVLMSALFLACMPFGWYKLTEFTPRVFLILPVIGWIFYFIVKAAVSACIGPLALFFRVLRDGQFMRTVYEREMLRTGAAPFEKFDITAPWYGIFQKYGLTKPTLIIGAIS
;
A
#
# COMPACT_ATOMS: atom_id res chain seq x y z
N MET A 1 -3.11 -36.76 -1.81
CA MET A 1 -2.85 -35.75 -0.78
C MET A 1 -4.18 -35.27 -0.24
N LYS A 2 -4.37 -35.18 1.09
CA LYS A 2 -5.63 -34.78 1.71
C LYS A 2 -5.66 -33.26 1.96
N CYS A 3 -6.85 -32.69 2.03
CA CYS A 3 -7.02 -31.28 2.34
C CYS A 3 -6.61 -31.00 3.78
N TYR A 4 -5.88 -29.92 4.02
CA TYR A 4 -5.42 -29.53 5.35
C TYR A 4 -6.55 -29.25 6.36
N HIS A 5 -7.65 -28.65 5.90
CA HIS A 5 -8.83 -28.35 6.75
C HIS A 5 -9.90 -29.46 6.76
N HIS A 6 -9.90 -30.33 5.75
CA HIS A 6 -10.90 -31.39 5.57
C HIS A 6 -10.19 -32.72 5.26
N PRO A 7 -9.77 -33.47 6.29
CA PRO A 7 -9.00 -34.71 6.11
C PRO A 7 -9.73 -35.77 5.32
N ASP A 8 -11.07 -35.72 5.27
CA ASP A 8 -11.92 -36.65 4.54
C ASP A 8 -11.96 -36.37 3.02
N ARG A 9 -11.47 -35.21 2.58
CA ARG A 9 -11.55 -34.76 1.18
C ARG A 9 -10.19 -34.73 0.53
N ASP A 10 -10.15 -35.12 -0.74
CA ASP A 10 -8.91 -35.03 -1.51
C ASP A 10 -8.56 -33.60 -1.88
N ALA A 11 -7.27 -33.30 -1.84
CA ALA A 11 -6.74 -32.02 -2.26
C ALA A 11 -6.69 -31.94 -3.80
N VAL A 12 -7.27 -30.88 -4.35
CA VAL A 12 -7.26 -30.56 -5.78
C VAL A 12 -6.28 -29.44 -6.15
N ALA A 13 -5.81 -28.68 -5.14
CA ALA A 13 -4.84 -27.61 -5.31
C ALA A 13 -3.89 -27.58 -4.10
N ALA A 14 -2.78 -26.89 -4.27
CA ALA A 14 -1.85 -26.60 -3.17
C ALA A 14 -1.88 -25.10 -2.84
N CYS A 15 -1.72 -24.75 -1.56
CA CYS A 15 -1.55 -23.37 -1.13
C CYS A 15 -0.31 -22.76 -1.79
N MET A 16 -0.45 -21.59 -2.42
CA MET A 16 0.66 -20.93 -3.12
C MET A 16 1.79 -20.45 -2.20
N GLU A 17 1.54 -20.33 -0.89
CA GLU A 17 2.55 -19.83 0.07
C GLU A 17 3.21 -20.97 0.84
N CYS A 18 2.44 -21.93 1.35
CA CYS A 18 2.97 -23.01 2.21
C CYS A 18 2.89 -24.41 1.60
N GLY A 19 2.32 -24.58 0.40
CA GLY A 19 2.23 -25.88 -0.30
C GLY A 19 1.22 -26.87 0.28
N ARG A 20 0.47 -26.54 1.33
CA ARG A 20 -0.54 -27.45 1.94
C ARG A 20 -1.67 -27.75 0.95
N GLY A 21 -2.14 -28.99 0.94
CA GLY A 21 -3.24 -29.42 0.08
C GLY A 21 -4.57 -28.74 0.43
N LEU A 22 -5.31 -28.34 -0.59
CA LEU A 22 -6.61 -27.68 -0.45
C LEU A 22 -7.64 -28.43 -1.30
N CYS A 23 -8.82 -28.75 -0.72
CA CYS A 23 -9.95 -29.27 -1.50
C CYS A 23 -10.56 -28.16 -2.37
N LYS A 24 -11.49 -28.53 -3.25
CA LYS A 24 -12.12 -27.59 -4.20
C LYS A 24 -12.73 -26.38 -3.50
N GLU A 25 -13.40 -26.55 -2.37
CA GLU A 25 -14.00 -25.48 -1.60
C GLU A 25 -12.94 -24.55 -0.98
N CYS A 26 -11.92 -25.12 -0.34
CA CYS A 26 -10.83 -24.33 0.24
C CYS A 26 -10.00 -23.60 -0.80
N ALA A 27 -9.79 -24.20 -1.99
CA ALA A 27 -9.04 -23.58 -3.07
C ALA A 27 -9.78 -22.41 -3.73
N SER A 28 -11.11 -22.47 -3.79
CA SER A 28 -11.96 -21.40 -4.34
C SER A 28 -12.37 -20.35 -3.31
N TYR A 29 -12.03 -20.56 -2.03
CA TYR A 29 -12.44 -19.67 -0.95
C TYR A 29 -11.88 -18.26 -1.09
N TYR A 30 -10.66 -18.12 -1.58
CA TYR A 30 -10.04 -16.85 -1.93
C TYR A 30 -9.84 -16.73 -3.45
N THR A 31 -9.54 -15.53 -3.92
CA THR A 31 -9.23 -15.27 -5.34
C THR A 31 -8.04 -16.10 -5.85
N LYS A 32 -7.14 -16.49 -4.94
CA LYS A 32 -6.01 -17.39 -5.19
C LYS A 32 -6.08 -18.55 -4.22
N PRO A 33 -5.57 -19.75 -4.57
CA PRO A 33 -5.55 -20.89 -3.67
C PRO A 33 -4.59 -20.63 -2.50
N LEU A 34 -5.14 -20.14 -1.40
CA LEU A 34 -4.44 -19.85 -0.14
C LEU A 34 -5.17 -20.56 1.00
N CYS A 35 -4.43 -21.11 1.95
CA CYS A 35 -5.02 -21.52 3.22
C CYS A 35 -5.35 -20.29 4.08
N SER A 36 -6.24 -20.41 5.05
CA SER A 36 -6.68 -19.31 5.90
C SER A 36 -5.52 -18.63 6.64
N GLU A 37 -4.63 -19.42 7.22
CA GLU A 37 -3.45 -18.89 7.93
C GLU A 37 -2.57 -18.02 7.02
N CYS A 38 -2.28 -18.50 5.81
CA CYS A 38 -1.48 -17.76 4.84
C CYS A 38 -2.23 -16.53 4.30
N ALA A 39 -3.55 -16.61 4.12
CA ALA A 39 -4.36 -15.48 3.68
C ALA A 39 -4.36 -14.36 4.74
N VAL A 40 -4.54 -14.70 6.01
CA VAL A 40 -4.49 -13.74 7.13
C VAL A 40 -3.09 -13.16 7.29
N SER A 41 -2.04 -14.00 7.29
CA SER A 41 -0.65 -13.54 7.37
C SER A 41 -0.30 -12.57 6.24
N LYS A 42 -0.71 -12.89 5.01
CA LYS A 42 -0.52 -12.03 3.84
C LYS A 42 -1.30 -10.72 3.95
N ALA A 43 -2.54 -10.76 4.45
CA ALA A 43 -3.34 -9.57 4.67
C ALA A 43 -2.69 -8.64 5.72
N LEU A 44 -2.16 -9.19 6.82
CA LEU A 44 -1.42 -8.44 7.82
C LEU A 44 -0.15 -7.80 7.27
N HIS A 45 0.61 -8.53 6.45
CA HIS A 45 1.80 -8.00 5.80
C HIS A 45 1.46 -6.85 4.81
N ILE A 46 0.38 -7.01 4.03
CA ILE A 46 -0.12 -5.97 3.13
C ILE A 46 -0.59 -4.75 3.94
N LYS A 47 -1.33 -4.96 5.05
CA LYS A 47 -1.75 -3.89 5.96
C LYS A 47 -0.57 -3.06 6.42
N GLY A 48 0.46 -3.69 7.00
CA GLY A 48 1.64 -2.99 7.50
C GLY A 48 2.42 -2.25 6.40
N ASN A 49 2.50 -2.81 5.20
CA ASN A 49 3.15 -2.15 4.07
C ASN A 49 2.33 -0.96 3.54
N LEU A 50 1.01 -1.04 3.56
CA LEU A 50 0.13 0.04 3.14
C LEU A 50 0.15 1.20 4.15
N GLU A 51 0.14 0.90 5.45
CA GLU A 51 0.27 1.89 6.52
C GLU A 51 1.59 2.65 6.41
N LYS A 52 2.71 1.96 6.20
CA LYS A 52 4.02 2.58 5.96
C LYS A 52 4.03 3.44 4.70
N ALA A 53 3.40 2.98 3.63
CA ALA A 53 3.30 3.74 2.38
C ALA A 53 2.47 5.03 2.57
N CYS A 54 1.35 4.97 3.28
CA CYS A 54 0.53 6.13 3.61
C CYS A 54 1.30 7.13 4.51
N LEU A 55 2.04 6.64 5.49
CA LEU A 55 2.89 7.46 6.34
C LEU A 55 3.96 8.19 5.51
N LEU A 56 4.69 7.44 4.67
CA LEU A 56 5.72 8.02 3.80
C LEU A 56 5.14 9.08 2.87
N PHE A 57 3.99 8.80 2.25
CA PHE A 57 3.29 9.76 1.40
C PHE A 57 2.94 11.04 2.17
N ALA A 58 2.38 10.93 3.37
CA ALA A 58 2.00 12.08 4.17
C ALA A 58 3.21 12.92 4.59
N VAL A 59 4.31 12.30 5.00
CA VAL A 59 5.56 13.00 5.35
C VAL A 59 6.13 13.73 4.13
N LEU A 60 6.18 13.08 2.97
CA LEU A 60 6.68 13.70 1.74
C LEU A 60 5.77 14.83 1.25
N ALA A 61 4.45 14.67 1.39
CA ALA A 61 3.49 15.72 1.05
C ALA A 61 3.65 16.96 1.94
N LEU A 62 3.84 16.77 3.23
CA LEU A 62 4.10 17.88 4.16
C LEU A 62 5.44 18.57 3.86
N LEU A 63 6.51 17.81 3.66
CA LEU A 63 7.82 18.36 3.33
C LEU A 63 7.78 19.16 2.01
N SER A 64 7.19 18.60 0.97
CA SER A 64 7.08 19.26 -0.33
C SER A 64 6.19 20.52 -0.25
N LEU A 65 5.11 20.47 0.53
CA LEU A 65 4.25 21.63 0.76
C LEU A 65 5.04 22.77 1.45
N VAL A 66 5.78 22.46 2.50
CA VAL A 66 6.59 23.44 3.22
C VAL A 66 7.66 24.06 2.31
N VAL A 67 8.40 23.25 1.56
CA VAL A 67 9.44 23.71 0.65
C VAL A 67 8.88 24.61 -0.45
N ILE A 68 7.78 24.19 -1.10
CA ILE A 68 7.18 24.96 -2.19
C ILE A 68 6.55 26.24 -1.64
N ALA A 69 5.87 26.19 -0.49
CA ALA A 69 5.30 27.37 0.13
C ALA A 69 6.40 28.37 0.53
N ALA A 70 7.48 27.93 1.14
CA ALA A 70 8.59 28.80 1.53
C ALA A 70 9.28 29.45 0.33
N ALA A 71 9.40 28.72 -0.80
CA ALA A 71 10.10 29.22 -1.99
C ALA A 71 9.25 30.16 -2.85
N TYR A 72 7.92 29.93 -2.90
CA TYR A 72 7.04 30.52 -3.93
C TYR A 72 5.73 31.11 -3.40
N ALA A 73 5.52 31.14 -2.07
CA ALA A 73 4.24 31.56 -1.48
C ALA A 73 3.66 32.90 -1.98
N PRO A 74 4.45 33.97 -2.25
CA PRO A 74 3.89 35.23 -2.71
C PRO A 74 3.46 35.21 -4.19
N GLU A 75 3.97 34.30 -5.00
CA GLU A 75 3.83 34.36 -6.47
C GLU A 75 2.84 33.32 -7.02
N ILE A 76 2.58 32.23 -6.29
CA ILE A 76 1.79 31.11 -6.80
C ILE A 76 0.51 30.94 -6.01
N PRO A 77 -0.66 30.74 -6.67
CA PRO A 77 -1.91 30.49 -5.98
C PRO A 77 -1.85 29.18 -5.17
N PRO A 78 -2.47 29.13 -3.97
CA PRO A 78 -2.33 28.02 -3.02
C PRO A 78 -2.78 26.66 -3.61
N ALA A 79 -3.73 26.66 -4.54
CA ALA A 79 -4.16 25.44 -5.23
C ALA A 79 -3.04 24.81 -6.07
N ARG A 80 -2.22 25.61 -6.74
CA ARG A 80 -1.07 25.10 -7.52
C ARG A 80 0.03 24.56 -6.60
N VAL A 81 0.28 25.24 -5.47
CA VAL A 81 1.23 24.78 -4.45
C VAL A 81 0.81 23.42 -3.94
N LEU A 82 -0.46 23.23 -3.59
CA LEU A 82 -1.00 21.96 -3.12
C LEU A 82 -0.87 20.86 -4.18
N MET A 83 -1.27 21.14 -5.41
CA MET A 83 -1.20 20.16 -6.50
C MET A 83 0.25 19.72 -6.80
N SER A 84 1.19 20.67 -6.88
CA SER A 84 2.60 20.35 -7.09
C SER A 84 3.22 19.54 -5.94
N ALA A 85 2.84 19.86 -4.69
CA ALA A 85 3.26 19.11 -3.51
C ALA A 85 2.76 17.65 -3.54
N LEU A 86 1.49 17.44 -3.91
CA LEU A 86 0.92 16.10 -4.03
C LEU A 86 1.60 15.29 -5.15
N PHE A 87 1.86 15.90 -6.31
CA PHE A 87 2.58 15.23 -7.40
C PHE A 87 3.99 14.83 -6.99
N LEU A 88 4.71 15.73 -6.31
CA LEU A 88 6.06 15.46 -5.83
C LEU A 88 6.07 14.34 -4.77
N ALA A 89 5.10 14.32 -3.87
CA ALA A 89 4.95 13.26 -2.87
C ALA A 89 4.64 11.88 -3.48
N CYS A 90 3.96 11.85 -4.63
CA CYS A 90 3.67 10.60 -5.35
C CYS A 90 4.85 10.08 -6.17
N MET A 91 5.88 10.89 -6.43
CA MET A 91 7.03 10.55 -7.27
C MET A 91 7.71 9.22 -6.87
N PRO A 92 8.00 8.92 -5.59
CA PRO A 92 8.65 7.66 -5.21
C PRO A 92 7.85 6.41 -5.58
N PHE A 93 6.52 6.50 -5.55
CA PHE A 93 5.64 5.38 -5.90
C PHE A 93 5.66 5.08 -7.40
N GLY A 94 5.67 6.12 -8.24
CA GLY A 94 5.87 6.00 -9.68
C GLY A 94 7.27 5.48 -10.01
N TRP A 95 8.30 5.98 -9.34
CA TRP A 95 9.68 5.55 -9.51
C TRP A 95 9.86 4.06 -9.24
N TYR A 96 9.28 3.55 -8.15
CA TYR A 96 9.30 2.13 -7.82
C TYR A 96 8.66 1.30 -8.93
N LYS A 97 7.48 1.71 -9.41
CA LYS A 97 6.80 1.01 -10.51
C LYS A 97 7.57 1.05 -11.82
N LEU A 98 8.12 2.20 -12.20
CA LEU A 98 8.96 2.31 -13.39
C LEU A 98 10.21 1.41 -13.30
N THR A 99 10.79 1.28 -12.11
CA THR A 99 11.97 0.43 -11.91
C THR A 99 11.64 -1.06 -12.09
N GLU A 100 10.42 -1.46 -11.74
CA GLU A 100 9.92 -2.82 -11.94
C GLU A 100 9.80 -3.18 -13.45
N PHE A 101 9.46 -2.19 -14.28
CA PHE A 101 9.35 -2.34 -15.74
C PHE A 101 10.67 -2.10 -16.50
N THR A 102 11.66 -1.47 -15.86
CA THR A 102 12.93 -1.18 -16.55
C THR A 102 13.78 -2.45 -16.58
N PRO A 103 14.21 -2.92 -17.74
CA PRO A 103 15.07 -4.10 -17.84
C PRO A 103 16.36 -3.86 -17.04
N ARG A 104 16.82 -4.89 -16.33
CA ARG A 104 18.06 -4.86 -15.54
C ARG A 104 19.34 -4.80 -16.39
N VAL A 105 19.21 -4.42 -17.65
CA VAL A 105 20.34 -4.27 -18.55
C VAL A 105 20.95 -2.90 -18.32
N PHE A 106 22.17 -2.87 -17.81
CA PHE A 106 22.98 -1.66 -17.79
C PHE A 106 23.27 -1.25 -19.23
N LEU A 107 22.49 -0.33 -19.76
CA LEU A 107 22.86 0.35 -20.99
C LEU A 107 24.14 1.14 -20.70
N ILE A 108 25.19 0.86 -21.48
CA ILE A 108 26.43 1.63 -21.47
C ILE A 108 26.12 2.96 -22.15
N LEU A 109 25.51 3.89 -21.41
CA LEU A 109 25.27 5.24 -21.89
C LEU A 109 26.41 6.16 -21.39
N PRO A 110 26.82 7.16 -22.20
CA PRO A 110 27.67 8.25 -21.72
C PRO A 110 26.96 8.99 -20.58
N VAL A 111 27.74 9.65 -19.69
CA VAL A 111 27.24 10.33 -18.49
C VAL A 111 26.04 11.24 -18.76
N ILE A 112 26.05 11.96 -19.87
CA ILE A 112 24.96 12.84 -20.31
C ILE A 112 23.68 12.04 -20.57
N GLY A 113 23.78 10.84 -21.14
CA GLY A 113 22.62 9.95 -21.37
C GLY A 113 21.99 9.47 -20.05
N TRP A 114 22.80 9.24 -19.02
CA TRP A 114 22.30 8.90 -17.69
C TRP A 114 21.51 10.05 -17.04
N ILE A 115 22.03 11.27 -17.13
CA ILE A 115 21.35 12.47 -16.63
C ILE A 115 19.99 12.63 -17.32
N PHE A 116 19.96 12.54 -18.65
CA PHE A 116 18.71 12.62 -19.42
C PHE A 116 17.72 11.51 -19.02
N TYR A 117 18.20 10.27 -18.91
CA TYR A 117 17.38 9.14 -18.46
C TYR A 117 16.73 9.38 -17.09
N PHE A 118 17.52 9.87 -16.12
CA PHE A 118 16.97 10.13 -14.77
C PHE A 118 15.97 11.29 -14.77
N ILE A 119 16.19 12.33 -15.57
CA ILE A 119 15.24 13.45 -15.69
C ILE A 119 13.91 12.96 -16.27
N VAL A 120 13.97 12.23 -17.39
CA VAL A 120 12.77 11.67 -18.04
C VAL A 120 12.06 10.70 -17.08
N LYS A 121 12.80 9.81 -16.44
CA LYS A 121 12.26 8.86 -15.46
C LYS A 121 11.58 9.57 -14.30
N ALA A 122 12.16 10.66 -13.78
CA ALA A 122 11.56 11.46 -12.73
C ALA A 122 10.26 12.13 -13.16
N ALA A 123 10.24 12.74 -14.36
CA ALA A 123 9.04 13.38 -14.90
C ALA A 123 7.90 12.37 -15.13
N VAL A 124 8.19 11.25 -15.78
CA VAL A 124 7.21 10.17 -16.00
C VAL A 124 6.73 9.56 -14.67
N SER A 125 7.64 9.41 -13.70
CA SER A 125 7.33 8.91 -12.36
C SER A 125 6.36 9.82 -11.60
N ALA A 126 6.50 11.14 -11.72
CA ALA A 126 5.58 12.10 -11.12
C ALA A 126 4.15 11.98 -11.70
N CYS A 127 4.02 11.72 -13.00
CA CYS A 127 2.72 11.52 -13.65
C CYS A 127 2.08 10.17 -13.29
N ILE A 128 2.87 9.09 -13.26
CA ILE A 128 2.38 7.73 -12.98
C ILE A 128 2.14 7.50 -11.48
N GLY A 129 2.88 8.21 -10.62
CA GLY A 129 2.85 8.04 -9.17
C GLY A 129 1.47 8.05 -8.54
N PRO A 130 0.62 9.07 -8.79
CA PRO A 130 -0.73 9.13 -8.25
C PRO A 130 -1.59 7.94 -8.67
N LEU A 131 -1.51 7.53 -9.94
CA LEU A 131 -2.23 6.36 -10.46
C LEU A 131 -1.74 5.07 -9.83
N ALA A 132 -0.42 4.90 -9.72
CA ALA A 132 0.19 3.72 -9.11
C ALA A 132 -0.20 3.56 -7.64
N LEU A 133 -0.20 4.66 -6.88
CA LEU A 133 -0.64 4.67 -5.49
C LEU A 133 -2.13 4.34 -5.38
N PHE A 134 -2.97 4.96 -6.19
CA PHE A 134 -4.42 4.74 -6.21
C PHE A 134 -4.77 3.27 -6.49
N PHE A 135 -4.24 2.70 -7.56
CA PHE A 135 -4.49 1.30 -7.90
C PHE A 135 -3.92 0.32 -6.85
N ARG A 136 -2.80 0.66 -6.23
CA ARG A 136 -2.25 -0.13 -5.13
C ARG A 136 -3.20 -0.15 -3.94
N VAL A 137 -3.67 1.01 -3.49
CA VAL A 137 -4.60 1.13 -2.36
C VAL A 137 -5.89 0.38 -2.63
N LEU A 138 -6.47 0.51 -3.84
CA LEU A 138 -7.69 -0.20 -4.21
C LEU A 138 -7.49 -1.72 -4.20
N ARG A 139 -6.47 -2.22 -4.88
CA ARG A 139 -6.22 -3.66 -4.99
C ARG A 139 -5.92 -4.30 -3.64
N ASP A 140 -5.03 -3.68 -2.88
CA ASP A 140 -4.59 -4.20 -1.59
C ASP A 140 -5.71 -4.07 -0.55
N GLY A 141 -6.50 -3.00 -0.60
CA GLY A 141 -7.68 -2.80 0.22
C GLY A 141 -8.80 -3.81 -0.07
N GLN A 142 -9.08 -4.09 -1.34
CA GLN A 142 -10.06 -5.12 -1.71
C GLN A 142 -9.64 -6.51 -1.22
N PHE A 143 -8.37 -6.86 -1.35
CA PHE A 143 -7.87 -8.15 -0.85
C PHE A 143 -8.02 -8.27 0.67
N MET A 144 -7.61 -7.25 1.43
CA MET A 144 -7.75 -7.23 2.89
C MET A 144 -9.21 -7.33 3.33
N ARG A 145 -10.10 -6.59 2.68
CA ARG A 145 -11.54 -6.63 2.94
C ARG A 145 -12.11 -8.03 2.69
N THR A 146 -11.77 -8.65 1.57
CA THR A 146 -12.22 -10.01 1.23
C THR A 146 -11.75 -11.03 2.26
N VAL A 147 -10.48 -10.96 2.69
CA VAL A 147 -9.94 -11.87 3.72
C VAL A 147 -10.65 -11.62 5.06
N TYR A 148 -10.83 -10.36 5.45
CA TYR A 148 -11.51 -10.00 6.68
C TYR A 148 -12.95 -10.54 6.73
N GLU A 149 -13.76 -10.27 5.70
CA GLU A 149 -15.16 -10.69 5.64
C GLU A 149 -15.28 -12.21 5.65
N ARG A 150 -14.44 -12.92 4.89
CA ARG A 150 -14.48 -14.39 4.80
C ARG A 150 -14.02 -15.07 6.07
N GLU A 151 -12.97 -14.60 6.71
CA GLU A 151 -12.52 -15.18 7.99
C GLU A 151 -13.51 -14.87 9.13
N MET A 152 -14.11 -13.69 9.12
CA MET A 152 -15.15 -13.35 10.10
C MET A 152 -16.39 -14.26 9.98
N LEU A 153 -16.79 -14.57 8.73
CA LEU A 153 -17.88 -15.53 8.47
C LEU A 153 -17.52 -16.96 8.91
N ARG A 154 -16.24 -17.34 8.84
CA ARG A 154 -15.77 -18.69 9.16
C ARG A 154 -15.58 -18.88 10.67
N THR A 155 -15.01 -17.92 11.35
CA THR A 155 -14.59 -18.05 12.76
C THR A 155 -15.49 -17.31 13.74
N GLY A 156 -16.35 -16.40 13.25
CA GLY A 156 -17.15 -15.51 14.10
C GLY A 156 -16.33 -14.40 14.80
N ALA A 157 -15.02 -14.38 14.59
CA ALA A 157 -14.11 -13.41 15.20
C ALA A 157 -13.34 -12.62 14.15
N ALA A 158 -12.97 -11.37 14.46
CA ALA A 158 -12.17 -10.54 13.59
C ALA A 158 -10.73 -11.10 13.47
N PRO A 159 -10.25 -11.48 12.30
CA PRO A 159 -8.93 -12.08 12.12
C PRO A 159 -7.79 -11.08 12.37
N PHE A 160 -8.06 -9.79 12.20
CA PHE A 160 -7.14 -8.68 12.47
C PHE A 160 -7.93 -7.37 12.62
N GLU A 161 -7.30 -6.36 13.19
CA GLU A 161 -7.88 -5.02 13.30
C GLU A 161 -8.07 -4.41 11.90
N LYS A 162 -9.21 -3.75 11.68
CA LYS A 162 -9.48 -3.08 10.41
C LYS A 162 -8.37 -2.09 10.05
N PHE A 163 -8.15 -1.91 8.75
CA PHE A 163 -7.20 -0.93 8.27
C PHE A 163 -7.59 0.47 8.74
N ASP A 164 -6.66 1.11 9.45
CA ASP A 164 -6.81 2.49 9.91
C ASP A 164 -5.64 3.31 9.38
N ILE A 165 -5.96 4.31 8.59
CA ILE A 165 -4.97 5.23 7.99
C ILE A 165 -4.24 6.04 9.07
N THR A 166 -4.85 6.18 10.26
CA THR A 166 -4.28 6.92 11.38
C THR A 166 -3.40 6.07 12.29
N ALA A 167 -3.48 4.75 12.19
CA ALA A 167 -2.73 3.82 13.05
C ALA A 167 -1.21 4.09 13.10
N PRO A 168 -0.51 4.39 11.98
CA PRO A 168 0.92 4.71 12.03
C PRO A 168 1.25 5.95 12.85
N TRP A 169 0.35 6.94 12.84
CA TRP A 169 0.50 8.19 13.59
C TRP A 169 0.33 7.97 15.09
N TYR A 170 -0.59 7.08 15.49
CA TYR A 170 -0.78 6.74 16.91
C TYR A 170 0.48 6.15 17.54
N GLY A 171 1.17 5.25 16.83
CA GLY A 171 2.42 4.67 17.30
C GLY A 171 3.50 5.73 17.55
N ILE A 172 3.57 6.74 16.70
CA ILE A 172 4.50 7.87 16.86
C ILE A 172 4.08 8.74 18.05
N PHE A 173 2.81 9.13 18.13
CA PHE A 173 2.31 9.94 19.24
C PHE A 173 2.48 9.26 20.60
N GLN A 174 2.22 7.95 20.68
CA GLN A 174 2.42 7.18 21.91
C GLN A 174 3.90 7.12 22.31
N LYS A 175 4.82 6.96 21.36
CA LYS A 175 6.26 6.94 21.61
C LYS A 175 6.79 8.26 22.18
N TYR A 176 6.19 9.39 21.79
CA TYR A 176 6.58 10.72 22.24
C TYR A 176 5.70 11.29 23.37
N GLY A 177 4.83 10.43 24.00
CA GLY A 177 3.99 10.84 25.12
C GLY A 177 2.87 11.82 24.74
N LEU A 178 2.60 12.00 23.46
CA LEU A 178 1.50 12.83 22.99
C LEU A 178 0.21 12.02 23.13
N THR A 179 -0.67 12.46 24.03
CA THR A 179 -2.03 11.90 24.16
C THR A 179 -2.79 12.02 22.85
N LYS A 180 -3.64 11.02 22.55
CA LYS A 180 -4.54 11.01 21.38
C LYS A 180 -5.03 12.42 21.10
N PRO A 181 -4.80 13.00 19.93
CA PRO A 181 -5.63 14.09 19.48
C PRO A 181 -7.03 13.48 19.35
N THR A 182 -7.88 13.71 20.32
CA THR A 182 -9.31 13.55 20.14
C THR A 182 -9.67 14.47 19.00
N LEU A 183 -9.66 13.94 17.81
CA LEU A 183 -10.30 14.54 16.66
C LEU A 183 -11.77 14.62 17.04
N ILE A 184 -12.13 15.74 17.63
CA ILE A 184 -13.51 16.21 17.76
C ILE A 184 -13.99 16.50 16.33
N ILE A 185 -14.21 15.42 15.55
CA ILE A 185 -15.06 15.44 14.36
C ILE A 185 -16.40 14.90 14.87
N GLY A 186 -17.11 15.72 15.58
CA GLY A 186 -18.39 15.33 16.14
C GLY A 186 -19.06 16.44 16.90
N ALA A 187 -19.19 17.61 16.33
CA ALA A 187 -20.14 18.62 16.77
C ALA A 187 -20.25 19.73 15.71
N ILE A 188 -20.72 19.38 14.53
CA ILE A 188 -21.51 20.29 13.68
C ILE A 188 -22.61 19.40 13.08
N SER A 189 -23.63 19.22 13.83
CA SER A 189 -24.98 18.92 13.36
C SER A 189 -25.87 20.02 13.92
#